data_02e0c9933b1d1bb7ecf75cec2be3f4fe
#
_entry.id   02e0c9933b1d1bb7ecf75cec2be3f4fe
#
_cell.length_a   1.000
_cell.length_b   1.000
_cell.length_c   1.000
_cell.angle_alpha   90.00
_cell.angle_beta   90.00
_cell.angle_gamma   90.00
#
_symmetry.space_group_name_H-M   'P 1'
#
loop_
_entity.id
_entity.type
_entity.pdbx_description
1 polymer ?
#
loop_
_entity_poly.entity_id
_entity_poly.type
_entity_poly.pdbx_seq_one_letter_code
_entity_poly.pdbx_strand_id
1 'polypeptide(L)'
;MLGIIGAMDQEVAEIKNQMTDVTVERAAAMDFYRGKLKGKDVVVVRSGIGKVNAAVCTQILVDRYGVDAVVNTGIAGSLRNEINIGDIVLATDAVQHDMDATCFDYPVGKIPQMDVYEFQADEKLRELAKACSREVIPDVGVFEGRVVSGDQFVSSREKKDWLVKTFGGYCTEMEGAAIAQAAYLNNIPFLVIRSISDKADDSAHMDYPAFEAKAAENSVK
;
A
#
# COMPACT_ATOMS: atom_id res chain seq x y z
N MET A 1 -0.67 -18.65 -4.94
CA MET A 1 -1.46 -17.65 -5.72
C MET A 1 -1.27 -16.28 -5.07
N LEU A 2 -1.01 -15.22 -5.85
CA LEU A 2 -0.75 -13.87 -5.32
C LEU A 2 -2.02 -13.04 -5.30
N GLY A 3 -2.32 -12.39 -4.17
CA GLY A 3 -3.34 -11.35 -4.06
C GLY A 3 -2.75 -9.97 -4.39
N ILE A 4 -3.40 -9.21 -5.28
CA ILE A 4 -2.99 -7.84 -5.64
C ILE A 4 -4.14 -6.91 -5.30
N ILE A 5 -3.86 -5.91 -4.44
CA ILE A 5 -4.84 -4.98 -3.90
C ILE A 5 -4.48 -3.56 -4.33
N GLY A 6 -5.41 -2.85 -4.94
CA GLY A 6 -5.38 -1.40 -5.03
C GLY A 6 -6.64 -0.82 -4.40
N ALA A 7 -6.59 0.40 -3.91
CA ALA A 7 -7.75 1.06 -3.30
C ALA A 7 -8.71 1.64 -4.35
N MET A 8 -8.19 2.08 -5.48
CA MET A 8 -8.91 2.78 -6.54
C MET A 8 -8.86 2.03 -7.87
N ASP A 9 -9.79 2.35 -8.77
CA ASP A 9 -9.87 1.68 -10.08
C ASP A 9 -8.61 1.89 -10.91
N GLN A 10 -8.05 3.10 -10.93
CA GLN A 10 -6.83 3.43 -11.68
C GLN A 10 -5.59 2.69 -11.18
N GLU A 11 -5.55 2.26 -9.93
CA GLU A 11 -4.44 1.50 -9.34
C GLU A 11 -4.43 0.02 -9.76
N VAL A 12 -5.54 -0.50 -10.30
CA VAL A 12 -5.66 -1.91 -10.69
C VAL A 12 -6.12 -2.12 -12.15
N ALA A 13 -6.56 -1.06 -12.84
CA ALA A 13 -7.14 -1.16 -14.18
C ALA A 13 -6.16 -1.79 -15.17
N GLU A 14 -4.92 -1.32 -15.21
CA GLU A 14 -3.91 -1.83 -16.15
C GLU A 14 -3.54 -3.29 -15.85
N ILE A 15 -3.45 -3.67 -14.57
CA ILE A 15 -3.20 -5.06 -14.17
C ILE A 15 -4.34 -5.95 -14.65
N LYS A 16 -5.60 -5.54 -14.44
CA LYS A 16 -6.78 -6.28 -14.91
C LYS A 16 -6.80 -6.44 -16.43
N ASN A 17 -6.41 -5.41 -17.18
CA ASN A 17 -6.37 -5.45 -18.65
C ASN A 17 -5.34 -6.47 -19.19
N GLN A 18 -4.27 -6.73 -18.44
CA GLN A 18 -3.22 -7.68 -18.81
C GLN A 18 -3.52 -9.12 -18.37
N MET A 19 -4.59 -9.36 -17.60
CA MET A 19 -4.96 -10.69 -17.14
C MET A 19 -5.61 -11.53 -18.24
N THR A 20 -5.39 -12.84 -18.16
CA THR A 20 -6.06 -13.85 -18.99
C THR A 20 -6.80 -14.86 -18.12
N ASP A 21 -7.71 -15.65 -18.72
CA ASP A 21 -8.52 -16.69 -18.04
C ASP A 21 -9.29 -16.14 -16.82
N VAL A 22 -9.86 -14.94 -16.96
CA VAL A 22 -10.44 -14.19 -15.84
C VAL A 22 -11.83 -14.70 -15.49
N THR A 23 -12.03 -14.97 -14.20
CA THR A 23 -13.36 -15.12 -13.56
C THR A 23 -13.52 -14.02 -12.52
N VAL A 24 -14.76 -13.52 -12.37
CA VAL A 24 -15.06 -12.43 -11.43
C VAL A 24 -16.10 -12.91 -10.43
N GLU A 25 -15.78 -12.75 -9.15
CA GLU A 25 -16.69 -13.04 -8.05
C GLU A 25 -16.88 -11.79 -7.20
N ARG A 26 -18.10 -11.57 -6.71
CA ARG A 26 -18.43 -10.41 -5.88
C ARG A 26 -18.56 -10.79 -4.40
N ALA A 27 -17.86 -10.06 -3.53
CA ALA A 27 -17.96 -10.21 -2.09
C ALA A 27 -17.70 -8.87 -1.38
N ALA A 28 -18.41 -8.56 -0.31
CA ALA A 28 -18.26 -7.32 0.48
C ALA A 28 -18.22 -6.04 -0.42
N ALA A 29 -19.09 -5.99 -1.43
CA ALA A 29 -19.15 -4.93 -2.44
C ALA A 29 -17.88 -4.76 -3.31
N MET A 30 -16.95 -5.71 -3.28
CA MET A 30 -15.73 -5.74 -4.09
C MET A 30 -15.83 -6.82 -5.16
N ASP A 31 -15.26 -6.55 -6.36
CA ASP A 31 -15.16 -7.52 -7.45
C ASP A 31 -13.74 -8.11 -7.46
N PHE A 32 -13.64 -9.41 -7.27
CA PHE A 32 -12.39 -10.18 -7.22
C PHE A 32 -12.15 -10.83 -8.59
N TYR A 33 -11.12 -10.38 -9.28
CA TYR A 33 -10.72 -10.86 -10.60
C TYR A 33 -9.66 -11.96 -10.42
N ARG A 34 -10.08 -13.22 -10.50
CA ARG A 34 -9.17 -14.37 -10.46
C ARG A 34 -8.77 -14.77 -11.87
N GLY A 35 -7.48 -14.94 -12.13
CA GLY A 35 -6.98 -15.32 -13.46
C GLY A 35 -5.48 -15.45 -13.48
N LYS A 36 -4.88 -15.23 -14.64
CA LYS A 36 -3.44 -15.28 -14.83
C LYS A 36 -2.88 -13.91 -15.23
N LEU A 37 -1.77 -13.53 -14.63
CA LEU A 37 -0.96 -12.37 -15.01
C LEU A 37 0.44 -12.89 -15.39
N LYS A 38 0.84 -12.67 -16.65
CA LYS A 38 2.12 -13.22 -17.18
C LYS A 38 2.31 -14.71 -16.84
N GLY A 39 1.22 -15.49 -16.92
CA GLY A 39 1.21 -16.93 -16.67
C GLY A 39 1.17 -17.36 -15.20
N LYS A 40 1.18 -16.45 -14.25
CA LYS A 40 1.06 -16.72 -12.80
C LYS A 40 -0.37 -16.55 -12.33
N ASP A 41 -0.82 -17.43 -11.42
CA ASP A 41 -2.15 -17.34 -10.82
C ASP A 41 -2.22 -16.16 -9.85
N VAL A 42 -3.17 -15.25 -10.09
CA VAL A 42 -3.38 -14.05 -9.29
C VAL A 42 -4.87 -13.82 -8.99
N VAL A 43 -5.14 -13.06 -7.94
CA VAL A 43 -6.43 -12.41 -7.70
C VAL A 43 -6.19 -10.92 -7.56
N VAL A 44 -6.80 -10.13 -8.44
CA VAL A 44 -6.70 -8.66 -8.43
C VAL A 44 -8.02 -8.08 -7.95
N VAL A 45 -7.95 -7.12 -7.04
CA VAL A 45 -9.15 -6.53 -6.44
C VAL A 45 -8.97 -5.04 -6.16
N ARG A 46 -10.05 -4.26 -6.38
CA ARG A 46 -10.18 -2.91 -5.87
C ARG A 46 -10.87 -2.98 -4.51
N SER A 47 -10.13 -2.68 -3.45
CA SER A 47 -10.67 -2.74 -2.08
C SER A 47 -11.65 -1.60 -1.76
N GLY A 48 -11.48 -0.44 -2.37
CA GLY A 48 -11.99 0.83 -1.86
C GLY A 48 -11.01 1.45 -0.85
N ILE A 49 -11.19 2.75 -0.59
CA ILE A 49 -10.30 3.56 0.25
C ILE A 49 -10.53 3.24 1.74
N GLY A 50 -9.45 3.27 2.51
CA GLY A 50 -9.46 3.22 3.96
C GLY A 50 -9.22 1.85 4.57
N LYS A 51 -8.85 1.86 5.85
CA LYS A 51 -8.33 0.70 6.58
C LYS A 51 -9.31 -0.46 6.69
N VAL A 52 -10.60 -0.18 6.89
CA VAL A 52 -11.63 -1.23 7.00
C VAL A 52 -11.78 -1.98 5.69
N ASN A 53 -11.91 -1.26 4.57
CA ASN A 53 -12.00 -1.85 3.23
C ASN A 53 -10.76 -2.73 2.94
N ALA A 54 -9.59 -2.21 3.23
CA ALA A 54 -8.31 -2.88 3.02
C ALA A 54 -8.19 -4.18 3.82
N ALA A 55 -8.54 -4.16 5.10
CA ALA A 55 -8.48 -5.33 5.97
C ALA A 55 -9.51 -6.40 5.58
N VAL A 56 -10.75 -6.01 5.29
CA VAL A 56 -11.81 -6.93 4.81
C VAL A 56 -11.40 -7.57 3.48
N CYS A 57 -10.87 -6.79 2.55
CA CYS A 57 -10.35 -7.29 1.27
C CYS A 57 -9.27 -8.35 1.47
N THR A 58 -8.28 -8.06 2.32
CA THR A 58 -7.18 -8.98 2.61
C THR A 58 -7.70 -10.29 3.23
N GLN A 59 -8.63 -10.23 4.18
CA GLN A 59 -9.20 -11.43 4.79
C GLN A 59 -9.96 -12.29 3.78
N ILE A 60 -10.73 -11.68 2.87
CA ILE A 60 -11.43 -12.41 1.81
C ILE A 60 -10.45 -13.10 0.86
N LEU A 61 -9.33 -12.44 0.50
CA LEU A 61 -8.28 -13.04 -0.33
C LEU A 61 -7.69 -14.29 0.33
N VAL A 62 -7.46 -14.24 1.64
CA VAL A 62 -6.96 -15.40 2.40
C VAL A 62 -8.00 -16.51 2.46
N ASP A 63 -9.21 -16.22 2.94
CA ASP A 63 -10.21 -17.23 3.25
C ASP A 63 -10.83 -17.90 2.02
N ARG A 64 -11.11 -17.10 0.96
CA ARG A 64 -11.82 -17.63 -0.22
C ARG A 64 -10.90 -18.08 -1.32
N TYR A 65 -9.76 -17.40 -1.47
CA TYR A 65 -8.85 -17.65 -2.60
C TYR A 65 -7.58 -18.38 -2.18
N GLY A 66 -7.28 -18.46 -0.88
CA GLY A 66 -6.07 -19.13 -0.38
C GLY A 66 -4.80 -18.52 -0.94
N VAL A 67 -4.71 -17.18 -0.95
CA VAL A 67 -3.51 -16.50 -1.44
C VAL A 67 -2.32 -16.76 -0.52
N ASP A 68 -1.14 -16.96 -1.11
CA ASP A 68 0.11 -17.23 -0.37
C ASP A 68 0.84 -15.96 0.03
N ALA A 69 0.49 -14.84 -0.60
CA ALA A 69 1.06 -13.52 -0.35
C ALA A 69 0.11 -12.43 -0.83
N VAL A 70 0.25 -11.21 -0.31
CA VAL A 70 -0.45 -10.04 -0.81
C VAL A 70 0.51 -8.93 -1.18
N VAL A 71 0.25 -8.27 -2.32
CA VAL A 71 0.92 -7.04 -2.74
C VAL A 71 -0.13 -5.94 -2.82
N ASN A 72 0.11 -4.84 -2.11
CA ASN A 72 -0.69 -3.65 -2.22
C ASN A 72 0.04 -2.64 -3.10
N THR A 73 -0.57 -2.29 -4.21
CA THR A 73 -0.07 -1.26 -5.13
C THR A 73 -0.94 -0.02 -5.05
N GLY A 74 -0.36 1.14 -5.25
CA GLY A 74 -1.10 2.40 -5.21
C GLY A 74 -0.21 3.62 -5.11
N ILE A 75 -0.84 4.74 -4.77
CA ILE A 75 -0.19 6.05 -4.66
C ILE A 75 -0.09 6.50 -3.20
N ALA A 76 0.80 7.46 -2.93
CA ALA A 76 1.01 8.00 -1.59
C ALA A 76 1.59 9.41 -1.62
N GLY A 77 1.39 10.15 -0.54
CA GLY A 77 2.09 11.40 -0.28
C GLY A 77 3.48 11.17 0.30
N SER A 78 4.50 11.87 -0.23
CA SER A 78 5.88 11.77 0.25
C SER A 78 6.07 12.49 1.59
N LEU A 79 6.72 11.80 2.53
CA LEU A 79 7.15 12.39 3.80
C LEU A 79 8.64 12.82 3.79
N ARG A 80 9.35 12.56 2.70
CA ARG A 80 10.78 12.90 2.54
C ARG A 80 10.97 13.91 1.41
N ASN A 81 11.84 14.89 1.63
CA ASN A 81 12.09 15.92 0.63
C ASN A 81 12.80 15.39 -0.61
N GLU A 82 13.68 14.40 -0.42
CA GLU A 82 14.45 13.74 -1.47
C GLU A 82 13.64 12.81 -2.38
N ILE A 83 12.44 12.39 -1.95
CA ILE A 83 11.57 11.52 -2.75
C ILE A 83 10.62 12.39 -3.56
N ASN A 84 10.71 12.33 -4.89
CA ASN A 84 9.95 13.17 -5.81
C ASN A 84 8.62 12.53 -6.23
N ILE A 85 7.73 13.36 -6.80
CA ILE A 85 6.50 12.87 -7.44
C ILE A 85 6.89 11.93 -8.59
N GLY A 86 6.27 10.77 -8.63
CA GLY A 86 6.56 9.68 -9.57
C GLY A 86 7.58 8.65 -9.07
N ASP A 87 8.36 8.95 -8.02
CA ASP A 87 9.25 7.98 -7.40
C ASP A 87 8.47 6.86 -6.70
N ILE A 88 9.13 5.72 -6.51
CA ILE A 88 8.58 4.53 -5.86
C ILE A 88 9.12 4.38 -4.44
N VAL A 89 8.23 4.07 -3.51
CA VAL A 89 8.57 3.63 -2.15
C VAL A 89 8.12 2.18 -1.98
N LEU A 90 9.07 1.30 -1.63
CA LEU A 90 8.85 -0.07 -1.24
C LEU A 90 8.88 -0.15 0.28
N ALA A 91 7.82 -0.66 0.89
CA ALA A 91 7.72 -0.75 2.34
C ALA A 91 8.79 -1.67 2.92
N THR A 92 9.54 -1.21 3.90
CA THR A 92 10.30 -2.07 4.83
C THR A 92 9.38 -2.61 5.92
N ASP A 93 8.48 -1.77 6.35
CA ASP A 93 7.44 -2.05 7.33
C ASP A 93 6.27 -1.08 7.18
N ALA A 94 5.17 -1.37 7.87
CA ALA A 94 4.00 -0.49 7.90
C ALA A 94 3.49 -0.29 9.34
N VAL A 95 3.03 0.96 9.65
CA VAL A 95 2.49 1.35 10.95
C VAL A 95 1.20 2.16 10.77
N GLN A 96 0.22 1.96 11.63
CA GLN A 96 -0.99 2.79 11.67
C GLN A 96 -0.72 4.07 12.45
N HIS A 97 -0.59 5.21 11.78
CA HIS A 97 -0.24 6.48 12.41
C HIS A 97 -1.38 7.13 13.21
N ASP A 98 -2.60 6.67 13.00
CA ASP A 98 -3.82 7.16 13.66
C ASP A 98 -4.32 6.23 14.78
N MET A 99 -3.57 5.18 15.10
CA MET A 99 -3.79 4.37 16.29
C MET A 99 -3.23 5.10 17.50
N ASP A 100 -4.10 5.52 18.40
CA ASP A 100 -3.72 6.25 19.62
C ASP A 100 -4.32 5.60 20.87
N ALA A 101 -3.45 5.02 21.67
CA ALA A 101 -3.76 4.50 22.99
C ALA A 101 -2.76 5.05 24.05
N THR A 102 -2.26 6.28 23.82
CA THR A 102 -1.28 6.93 24.69
C THR A 102 -1.79 7.18 26.10
N CYS A 103 -3.10 7.30 26.29
CA CYS A 103 -3.72 7.38 27.62
C CYS A 103 -3.53 6.10 28.47
N PHE A 104 -3.09 5.01 27.88
CA PHE A 104 -2.72 3.74 28.54
C PHE A 104 -1.21 3.46 28.43
N ASP A 105 -0.39 4.48 28.27
CA ASP A 105 1.08 4.41 28.16
C ASP A 105 1.60 3.64 26.94
N TYR A 106 0.77 3.37 25.93
CA TYR A 106 1.25 2.82 24.65
C TYR A 106 1.87 3.92 23.79
N PRO A 107 2.97 3.65 23.08
CA PRO A 107 3.44 4.56 22.05
C PRO A 107 2.37 4.78 20.97
N VAL A 108 2.28 5.98 20.44
CA VAL A 108 1.42 6.28 19.28
C VAL A 108 1.73 5.29 18.13
N GLY A 109 0.70 4.75 17.48
CA GLY A 109 0.83 3.72 16.44
C GLY A 109 0.87 2.28 16.96
N LYS A 110 1.12 2.09 18.27
CA LYS A 110 1.09 0.74 18.87
C LYS A 110 -0.34 0.28 19.08
N ILE A 111 -0.69 -0.85 18.48
CA ILE A 111 -1.96 -1.50 18.74
C ILE A 111 -1.86 -2.20 20.09
N PRO A 112 -2.75 -1.88 21.06
CA PRO A 112 -2.74 -2.53 22.37
C PRO A 112 -2.84 -4.06 22.28
N GLN A 113 -2.11 -4.75 23.17
CA GLN A 113 -2.08 -6.21 23.28
C GLN A 113 -1.53 -6.97 22.04
N MET A 114 -1.01 -6.27 21.04
CA MET A 114 -0.22 -6.91 19.98
C MET A 114 1.27 -6.93 20.35
N ASP A 115 1.95 -8.03 20.05
CA ASP A 115 3.37 -8.19 20.35
C ASP A 115 4.28 -7.30 19.51
N VAL A 116 3.81 -6.93 18.29
CA VAL A 116 4.56 -6.10 17.34
C VAL A 116 4.08 -4.64 17.37
N TYR A 117 5.00 -3.73 17.09
CA TYR A 117 4.72 -2.31 16.88
C TYR A 117 4.49 -2.00 15.39
N GLU A 118 5.39 -2.48 14.55
CA GLU A 118 5.32 -2.40 13.10
C GLU A 118 5.13 -3.77 12.46
N PHE A 119 4.52 -3.80 11.29
CA PHE A 119 4.37 -5.00 10.47
C PHE A 119 5.47 -5.03 9.42
N GLN A 120 6.38 -6.01 9.52
CA GLN A 120 7.53 -6.16 8.64
C GLN A 120 7.08 -6.68 7.26
N ALA A 121 7.44 -5.96 6.20
CA ALA A 121 7.24 -6.41 4.83
C ALA A 121 8.17 -7.57 4.48
N ASP A 122 7.75 -8.45 3.59
CA ASP A 122 8.58 -9.57 3.14
C ASP A 122 9.78 -9.09 2.33
N GLU A 123 10.97 -9.46 2.78
CA GLU A 123 12.23 -9.04 2.18
C GLU A 123 12.40 -9.56 0.75
N LYS A 124 11.97 -10.80 0.48
CA LYS A 124 12.11 -11.40 -0.85
C LYS A 124 11.20 -10.71 -1.87
N LEU A 125 9.95 -10.41 -1.48
CA LEU A 125 9.04 -9.63 -2.32
C LEU A 125 9.59 -8.23 -2.57
N ARG A 126 10.17 -7.58 -1.56
CA ARG A 126 10.74 -6.23 -1.66
C ARG A 126 11.95 -6.21 -2.59
N GLU A 127 12.90 -7.14 -2.44
CA GLU A 127 14.08 -7.22 -3.32
C GLU A 127 13.68 -7.53 -4.77
N LEU A 128 12.69 -8.40 -4.98
CA LEU A 128 12.16 -8.67 -6.31
C LEU A 128 11.51 -7.41 -6.91
N ALA A 129 10.65 -6.72 -6.17
CA ALA A 129 10.04 -5.47 -6.62
C ALA A 129 11.07 -4.41 -6.95
N LYS A 130 12.12 -4.28 -6.14
CA LYS A 130 13.23 -3.35 -6.37
C LYS A 130 13.99 -3.65 -7.66
N ALA A 131 14.28 -4.92 -7.91
CA ALA A 131 14.95 -5.35 -9.13
C ALA A 131 14.08 -5.06 -10.37
N CYS A 132 12.80 -5.43 -10.33
CA CYS A 132 11.84 -5.18 -11.40
C CYS A 132 11.67 -3.67 -11.68
N SER A 133 11.51 -2.86 -10.63
CA SER A 133 11.35 -1.40 -10.79
C SER A 133 12.54 -0.77 -11.50
N ARG A 134 13.76 -1.16 -11.16
CA ARG A 134 14.98 -0.66 -11.82
C ARG A 134 15.09 -1.05 -13.29
N GLU A 135 14.54 -2.20 -13.66
CA GLU A 135 14.52 -2.69 -15.04
C GLU A 135 13.42 -1.99 -15.87
N VAL A 136 12.22 -1.86 -15.30
CA VAL A 136 11.03 -1.40 -16.04
C VAL A 136 10.90 0.11 -16.07
N ILE A 137 11.35 0.81 -15.03
CA ILE A 137 11.27 2.27 -14.86
C ILE A 137 12.62 2.85 -14.41
N PRO A 138 13.70 2.71 -15.20
CA PRO A 138 15.07 3.05 -14.79
C PRO A 138 15.28 4.53 -14.43
N ASP A 139 14.42 5.43 -14.94
CA ASP A 139 14.49 6.86 -14.71
C ASP A 139 13.75 7.32 -13.43
N VAL A 140 13.17 6.38 -12.68
CA VAL A 140 12.39 6.63 -11.46
C VAL A 140 13.21 6.24 -10.23
N GLY A 141 13.23 7.11 -9.21
CA GLY A 141 13.84 6.80 -7.92
C GLY A 141 13.10 5.67 -7.21
N VAL A 142 13.85 4.70 -6.67
CA VAL A 142 13.28 3.59 -5.87
C VAL A 142 13.87 3.63 -4.48
N PHE A 143 13.02 3.87 -3.51
CA PHE A 143 13.36 4.04 -2.10
C PHE A 143 12.76 2.89 -1.27
N GLU A 144 13.41 2.55 -0.19
CA GLU A 144 12.92 1.56 0.76
C GLU A 144 12.74 2.22 2.12
N GLY A 145 11.56 2.07 2.72
CA GLY A 145 11.31 2.70 4.01
C GLY A 145 9.92 2.46 4.56
N ARG A 146 9.68 2.98 5.75
CA ARG A 146 8.41 2.83 6.47
C ARG A 146 7.27 3.52 5.75
N VAL A 147 6.16 2.79 5.56
CA VAL A 147 4.88 3.33 5.15
C VAL A 147 4.03 3.59 6.39
N VAL A 148 3.42 4.77 6.50
CA VAL A 148 2.51 5.09 7.61
C VAL A 148 1.11 5.32 7.08
N SER A 149 0.14 4.57 7.62
CA SER A 149 -1.25 4.56 7.14
C SER A 149 -2.22 5.11 8.17
N GLY A 150 -3.26 5.78 7.70
CA GLY A 150 -4.38 6.21 8.54
C GLY A 150 -5.58 6.61 7.69
N ASP A 151 -6.78 6.64 8.28
CA ASP A 151 -8.00 7.07 7.59
C ASP A 151 -8.04 8.62 7.46
N GLN A 152 -6.93 9.19 6.94
CA GLN A 152 -6.72 10.63 6.79
C GLN A 152 -5.94 10.93 5.52
N PHE A 153 -6.45 11.83 4.68
CA PHE A 153 -5.67 12.44 3.62
C PHE A 153 -4.75 13.52 4.23
N VAL A 154 -3.45 13.28 4.21
CA VAL A 154 -2.46 14.20 4.81
C VAL A 154 -2.13 15.30 3.82
N SER A 155 -2.51 16.55 4.15
CA SER A 155 -2.37 17.73 3.31
C SER A 155 -1.94 18.96 4.11
N SER A 156 -1.19 18.78 5.20
CA SER A 156 -0.61 19.89 5.96
C SER A 156 0.82 19.62 6.37
N ARG A 157 1.65 20.62 6.33
CA ARG A 157 3.04 20.56 6.74
C ARG A 157 3.19 20.12 8.20
N GLU A 158 2.34 20.63 9.08
CA GLU A 158 2.36 20.27 10.50
C GLU A 158 2.16 18.76 10.70
N LYS A 159 1.18 18.16 10.03
CA LYS A 159 0.91 16.73 10.10
C LYS A 159 2.05 15.92 9.50
N LYS A 160 2.59 16.35 8.35
CA LYS A 160 3.77 15.76 7.71
C LYS A 160 4.97 15.72 8.67
N ASP A 161 5.31 16.89 9.26
CA ASP A 161 6.45 17.01 10.17
C ASP A 161 6.27 16.13 11.40
N TRP A 162 5.05 16.05 11.92
CA TRP A 162 4.71 15.16 13.02
C TRP A 162 4.89 13.68 12.63
N LEU A 163 4.43 13.25 11.46
CA LEU A 163 4.60 11.88 10.95
C LEU A 163 6.08 11.52 10.78
N VAL A 164 6.87 12.43 10.23
CA VAL A 164 8.32 12.23 10.09
C VAL A 164 9.00 12.09 11.44
N LYS A 165 8.70 13.00 12.37
CA LYS A 165 9.32 13.02 13.71
C LYS A 165 8.93 11.80 14.54
N THR A 166 7.67 11.39 14.47
CA THR A 166 7.12 10.32 15.32
C THR A 166 7.44 8.93 14.80
N PHE A 167 7.32 8.72 13.49
CA PHE A 167 7.41 7.39 12.89
C PHE A 167 8.63 7.19 12.00
N GLY A 168 9.28 8.26 11.56
CA GLY A 168 10.36 8.16 10.58
C GLY A 168 9.88 7.74 9.18
N GLY A 169 8.58 7.96 8.87
CA GLY A 169 7.93 7.52 7.64
C GLY A 169 8.59 8.04 6.37
N TYR A 170 8.47 7.28 5.29
CA TYR A 170 8.89 7.64 3.94
C TYR A 170 7.73 8.15 3.11
N CYS A 171 6.57 7.53 3.24
CA CYS A 171 5.33 8.01 2.63
C CYS A 171 4.12 7.72 3.54
N THR A 172 2.99 8.37 3.24
CA THR A 172 1.72 8.21 3.95
C THR A 172 0.59 7.94 2.97
N GLU A 173 -0.31 7.04 3.36
CA GLU A 173 -1.47 6.62 2.59
C GLU A 173 -2.56 6.06 3.52
N MET A 174 -3.55 5.33 3.02
CA MET A 174 -4.74 5.03 3.83
C MET A 174 -5.06 3.53 4.00
N GLU A 175 -4.24 2.59 3.48
CA GLU A 175 -4.56 1.15 3.44
C GLU A 175 -3.42 0.23 3.91
N GLY A 176 -2.19 0.54 3.57
CA GLY A 176 -1.04 -0.36 3.62
C GLY A 176 -0.83 -1.02 4.96
N ALA A 177 -0.91 -0.26 6.07
CA ALA A 177 -0.75 -0.84 7.40
C ALA A 177 -1.92 -1.73 7.83
N ALA A 178 -3.14 -1.50 7.32
CA ALA A 178 -4.28 -2.39 7.58
C ALA A 178 -4.16 -3.71 6.81
N ILE A 179 -3.68 -3.67 5.57
CA ILE A 179 -3.34 -4.86 4.79
C ILE A 179 -2.22 -5.64 5.49
N ALA A 180 -1.16 -4.93 5.91
CA ALA A 180 -0.03 -5.49 6.63
C ALA A 180 -0.45 -6.19 7.93
N GLN A 181 -1.32 -5.55 8.71
CA GLN A 181 -1.87 -6.13 9.93
C GLN A 181 -2.70 -7.39 9.63
N ALA A 182 -3.59 -7.34 8.63
CA ALA A 182 -4.40 -8.50 8.25
C ALA A 182 -3.51 -9.65 7.74
N ALA A 183 -2.47 -9.36 6.95
CA ALA A 183 -1.50 -10.35 6.50
C ALA A 183 -0.73 -10.96 7.68
N TYR A 184 -0.27 -10.15 8.63
CA TYR A 184 0.38 -10.60 9.87
C TYR A 184 -0.51 -11.56 10.67
N LEU A 185 -1.78 -11.21 10.88
CA LEU A 185 -2.74 -12.04 11.61
C LEU A 185 -3.02 -13.38 10.92
N ASN A 186 -2.84 -13.45 9.61
CA ASN A 186 -3.01 -14.65 8.80
C ASN A 186 -1.69 -15.38 8.48
N ASN A 187 -0.55 -14.90 9.00
CA ASN A 187 0.79 -15.45 8.75
C ASN A 187 1.14 -15.59 7.26
N ILE A 188 0.73 -14.62 6.43
CA ILE A 188 1.11 -14.55 5.03
C ILE A 188 2.04 -13.35 4.79
N PRO A 189 3.02 -13.47 3.87
CA PRO A 189 3.89 -12.35 3.49
C PRO A 189 3.10 -11.26 2.76
N PHE A 190 3.56 -10.02 2.94
CA PHE A 190 3.01 -8.86 2.23
C PHE A 190 4.11 -7.91 1.74
N LEU A 191 3.77 -7.11 0.75
CA LEU A 191 4.53 -5.94 0.33
C LEU A 191 3.59 -4.79 0.02
N VAL A 192 3.95 -3.58 0.44
CA VAL A 192 3.30 -2.33 0.00
C VAL A 192 4.24 -1.61 -0.95
N ILE A 193 3.72 -1.27 -2.14
CA ILE A 193 4.40 -0.52 -3.19
C ILE A 193 3.63 0.78 -3.39
N ARG A 194 4.30 1.92 -3.33
CA ARG A 194 3.69 3.23 -3.53
C ARG A 194 4.44 4.08 -4.54
N SER A 195 3.72 4.64 -5.50
CA SER A 195 4.24 5.73 -6.31
C SER A 195 3.81 7.07 -5.72
N ILE A 196 4.70 8.02 -5.68
CA ILE A 196 4.44 9.30 -5.03
C ILE A 196 3.58 10.19 -5.94
N SER A 197 2.41 10.60 -5.45
CA SER A 197 1.48 11.50 -6.12
C SER A 197 1.62 12.95 -5.69
N ASP A 198 2.08 13.18 -4.47
CA ASP A 198 2.16 14.51 -3.84
C ASP A 198 3.20 14.54 -2.72
N LYS A 199 3.38 15.71 -2.10
CA LYS A 199 4.35 15.90 -1.02
C LYS A 199 3.77 15.81 0.39
N ALA A 200 2.51 15.38 0.54
CA ALA A 200 1.80 15.29 1.83
C ALA A 200 1.84 16.59 2.66
N ASP A 201 1.89 17.74 2.01
CA ASP A 201 1.95 19.06 2.64
C ASP A 201 0.89 20.00 2.07
N ASP A 202 1.04 21.29 2.28
CA ASP A 202 0.04 22.29 1.88
C ASP A 202 -0.23 22.35 0.36
N SER A 203 0.66 21.76 -0.46
CA SER A 203 0.45 21.63 -1.91
C SER A 203 -0.32 20.37 -2.32
N ALA A 204 -0.45 19.38 -1.44
CA ALA A 204 -0.96 18.04 -1.77
C ALA A 204 -2.33 18.05 -2.47
N HIS A 205 -3.24 18.93 -2.07
CA HIS A 205 -4.57 19.05 -2.67
C HIS A 205 -4.55 19.58 -4.12
N MET A 206 -3.47 20.24 -4.55
CA MET A 206 -3.24 20.68 -5.93
C MET A 206 -2.43 19.63 -6.71
N ASP A 207 -1.43 19.04 -6.09
CA ASP A 207 -0.53 18.07 -6.73
C ASP A 207 -1.27 16.75 -7.01
N TYR A 208 -2.05 16.25 -6.06
CA TYR A 208 -2.77 14.98 -6.16
C TYR A 208 -3.60 14.87 -7.45
N PRO A 209 -4.54 15.78 -7.78
CA PRO A 209 -5.32 15.67 -9.01
C PRO A 209 -4.50 15.76 -10.30
N ALA A 210 -3.34 16.44 -10.24
CA ALA A 210 -2.48 16.61 -11.40
C ALA A 210 -1.61 15.37 -11.70
N PHE A 211 -1.20 14.64 -10.65
CA PHE A 211 -0.22 13.57 -10.76
C PHE A 211 -0.75 12.18 -10.43
N GLU A 212 -1.97 12.05 -9.91
CA GLU A 212 -2.60 10.78 -9.52
C GLU A 212 -2.53 9.73 -10.63
N ALA A 213 -2.97 10.06 -11.84
CA ALA A 213 -2.99 9.12 -12.96
C ALA A 213 -1.58 8.62 -13.34
N LYS A 214 -0.58 9.52 -13.33
CA LYS A 214 0.80 9.16 -13.65
C LYS A 214 1.44 8.32 -12.55
N ALA A 215 1.17 8.65 -11.29
CA ALA A 215 1.65 7.88 -10.16
C ALA A 215 1.03 6.48 -10.15
N ALA A 216 -0.29 6.38 -10.39
CA ALA A 216 -0.97 5.08 -10.50
C ALA A 216 -0.38 4.22 -11.64
N GLU A 217 -0.12 4.81 -12.82
CA GLU A 217 0.55 4.11 -13.93
C GLU A 217 1.93 3.55 -13.51
N ASN A 218 2.72 4.33 -12.79
CA ASN A 218 4.04 3.87 -12.34
C ASN A 218 3.95 2.75 -11.28
N SER A 219 2.93 2.77 -10.43
CA SER A 219 2.77 1.76 -9.36
C SER A 219 2.41 0.36 -9.87
N VAL A 220 1.93 0.24 -11.12
CA VAL A 220 1.46 -1.04 -11.71
C VAL A 220 2.38 -1.60 -12.79
N LYS A 221 3.41 -0.89 -13.18
CA LYS A 221 4.46 -1.36 -14.12
C LYS A 221 5.35 -2.40 -13.49
#